data_3662f39faa16fdb9958b10d5cb5b5f5d
#
_entry.id   3662f39faa16fdb9958b10d5cb5b5f5d
#
_cell.length_a   1.000
_cell.length_b   1.000
_cell.length_c   1.000
_cell.angle_alpha   90.00
_cell.angle_beta   90.00
_cell.angle_gamma   90.00
#
_symmetry.space_group_name_H-M   'P 1'
#
loop_
_entity.id
_entity.type
_entity.pdbx_description
1 polymer ?
#
loop_
_entity_poly.entity_id
_entity_poly.type
_entity_poly.pdbx_seq_one_letter_code
_entity_poly.pdbx_strand_id
1 'polypeptide(L)'
;MKKLLALLLALVLLCSAFVLAFAEVNDFSGFNNDALTALYQYVKQEMERRGLLGERPSYDLPEGKYIIGQDIQPGNYTLTCTATDGQSYGNAYASLGGLFGGLDTDGADYGSFFNSLGGMMSDLVDTTVEVLGDYGTVLKSASLKKDQSIQITLELGTALQITSGTCTLVLAN
;
A
#
# COMPACT_ATOMS: atom_id res chain seq x y z
N MET A 1 -14.88 -58.31 -17.36
CA MET A 1 -15.55 -57.50 -16.35
C MET A 1 -14.89 -57.56 -14.99
N LYS A 2 -14.64 -58.72 -14.36
CA LYS A 2 -13.99 -58.79 -13.01
C LYS A 2 -12.61 -58.14 -12.91
N LYS A 3 -11.77 -58.25 -13.95
CA LYS A 3 -10.44 -57.61 -13.98
C LYS A 3 -10.48 -56.08 -14.10
N LEU A 4 -11.48 -55.54 -14.80
CA LEU A 4 -11.68 -54.11 -14.95
C LEU A 4 -12.18 -53.48 -13.63
N LEU A 5 -13.06 -54.19 -12.91
CA LEU A 5 -13.57 -53.76 -11.61
C LEU A 5 -12.44 -53.75 -10.55
N ALA A 6 -11.54 -54.75 -10.56
CA ALA A 6 -10.38 -54.81 -9.65
C ALA A 6 -9.38 -53.68 -9.92
N LEU A 7 -9.17 -53.30 -11.20
CA LEU A 7 -8.29 -52.19 -11.56
C LEU A 7 -8.88 -50.85 -11.13
N LEU A 8 -10.18 -50.67 -11.27
CA LEU A 8 -10.89 -49.47 -10.86
C LEU A 8 -10.89 -49.29 -9.34
N LEU A 9 -11.05 -50.38 -8.60
CA LEU A 9 -10.99 -50.40 -7.14
C LEU A 9 -9.57 -50.08 -6.62
N ALA A 10 -8.54 -50.63 -7.28
CA ALA A 10 -7.13 -50.33 -6.97
C ALA A 10 -6.80 -48.83 -7.21
N LEU A 11 -7.33 -48.26 -8.31
CA LEU A 11 -7.13 -46.82 -8.63
C LEU A 11 -7.80 -45.93 -7.59
N VAL A 12 -9.02 -46.27 -7.15
CA VAL A 12 -9.73 -45.51 -6.10
C VAL A 12 -9.00 -45.58 -4.77
N LEU A 13 -8.46 -46.74 -4.38
CA LEU A 13 -7.66 -46.90 -3.17
C LEU A 13 -6.34 -46.12 -3.26
N LEU A 14 -5.71 -46.08 -4.42
CA LEU A 14 -4.49 -45.27 -4.63
C LEU A 14 -4.78 -43.77 -4.52
N CYS A 15 -5.87 -43.27 -5.09
CA CYS A 15 -6.30 -41.89 -4.99
C CYS A 15 -6.66 -41.51 -3.55
N SER A 16 -7.33 -42.38 -2.79
CA SER A 16 -7.70 -42.13 -1.40
C SER A 16 -6.47 -42.07 -0.47
N ALA A 17 -5.44 -42.93 -0.71
CA ALA A 17 -4.19 -42.87 0.01
C ALA A 17 -3.41 -41.56 -0.27
N PHE A 18 -3.47 -41.04 -1.51
CA PHE A 18 -2.87 -39.75 -1.85
C PHE A 18 -3.57 -38.58 -1.16
N VAL A 19 -4.89 -38.58 -1.08
CA VAL A 19 -5.65 -37.52 -0.39
C VAL A 19 -5.37 -37.50 1.12
N LEU A 20 -5.22 -38.68 1.76
CA LEU A 20 -4.86 -38.76 3.18
C LEU A 20 -3.43 -38.29 3.44
N ALA A 21 -2.48 -38.57 2.55
CA ALA A 21 -1.09 -38.10 2.69
C ALA A 21 -0.99 -36.56 2.58
N PHE A 22 -1.87 -35.89 1.83
CA PHE A 22 -1.93 -34.43 1.77
C PHE A 22 -2.66 -33.77 2.93
N ALA A 23 -3.53 -34.50 3.64
CA ALA A 23 -4.29 -33.95 4.77
C ALA A 23 -3.42 -33.83 6.06
N GLU A 24 -2.34 -34.60 6.18
CA GLU A 24 -1.45 -34.56 7.35
C GLU A 24 -0.32 -33.52 7.26
N VAL A 25 -0.13 -32.83 6.13
CA VAL A 25 0.99 -31.89 5.92
C VAL A 25 0.73 -30.51 6.51
N ASN A 26 -0.34 -30.27 7.24
CA ASN A 26 -0.64 -28.96 7.84
C ASN A 26 -0.07 -28.76 9.25
N ASP A 27 0.66 -29.76 9.80
CA ASP A 27 1.32 -29.61 11.10
C ASP A 27 2.80 -29.27 10.93
N PHE A 28 3.11 -27.98 11.02
CA PHE A 28 4.47 -27.46 11.00
C PHE A 28 5.11 -27.38 12.40
N SER A 29 4.43 -27.90 13.43
CA SER A 29 4.88 -27.82 14.83
C SER A 29 6.24 -28.52 15.08
N GLY A 30 6.61 -29.49 14.24
CA GLY A 30 7.90 -30.17 14.31
C GLY A 30 9.09 -29.44 13.68
N PHE A 31 8.82 -28.32 12.97
CA PHE A 31 9.89 -27.54 12.36
C PHE A 31 10.41 -26.48 13.35
N ASN A 32 11.73 -26.34 13.44
CA ASN A 32 12.30 -25.21 14.13
C ASN A 32 12.15 -23.92 13.29
N ASN A 33 12.33 -22.76 13.90
CA ASN A 33 12.14 -21.45 13.24
C ASN A 33 13.05 -21.28 12.02
N ASP A 34 14.27 -21.83 12.03
CA ASP A 34 15.22 -21.73 10.93
C ASP A 34 14.75 -22.55 9.72
N ALA A 35 14.22 -23.77 9.96
CA ALA A 35 13.68 -24.62 8.91
C ALA A 35 12.40 -24.01 8.31
N LEU A 36 11.53 -23.41 9.12
CA LEU A 36 10.35 -22.70 8.63
C LEU A 36 10.73 -21.48 7.82
N THR A 37 11.73 -20.71 8.25
CA THR A 37 12.23 -19.55 7.51
C THR A 37 12.84 -19.97 6.18
N ALA A 38 13.65 -21.03 6.15
CA ALA A 38 14.22 -21.56 4.90
C ALA A 38 13.13 -22.04 3.93
N LEU A 39 12.13 -22.76 4.42
CA LEU A 39 10.98 -23.21 3.62
C LEU A 39 10.20 -22.02 3.04
N TYR A 40 9.92 -21.02 3.88
CA TYR A 40 9.24 -19.80 3.44
C TYR A 40 10.00 -19.09 2.31
N GLN A 41 11.32 -18.92 2.45
CA GLN A 41 12.15 -18.29 1.42
C GLN A 41 12.15 -19.09 0.11
N TYR A 42 12.24 -20.41 0.21
CA TYR A 42 12.20 -21.29 -0.96
C TYR A 42 10.86 -21.19 -1.70
N VAL A 43 9.74 -21.29 -0.96
CA VAL A 43 8.39 -21.18 -1.54
C VAL A 43 8.19 -19.80 -2.16
N LYS A 44 8.61 -18.73 -1.48
CA LYS A 44 8.53 -17.37 -1.99
C LYS A 44 9.30 -17.23 -3.32
N GLN A 45 10.54 -17.70 -3.38
CA GLN A 45 11.35 -17.66 -4.59
C GLN A 45 10.72 -18.44 -5.75
N GLU A 46 10.16 -19.63 -5.47
CA GLU A 46 9.48 -20.42 -6.49
C GLU A 46 8.17 -19.77 -6.99
N MET A 47 7.43 -19.11 -6.10
CA MET A 47 6.26 -18.33 -6.49
C MET A 47 6.63 -17.11 -7.35
N GLU A 48 7.73 -16.42 -7.03
CA GLU A 48 8.28 -15.34 -7.86
C GLU A 48 8.67 -15.87 -9.26
N ARG A 49 9.39 -16.98 -9.31
CA ARG A 49 9.82 -17.61 -10.56
C ARG A 49 8.64 -18.01 -11.45
N ARG A 50 7.54 -18.44 -10.87
CA ARG A 50 6.29 -18.82 -11.59
C ARG A 50 5.38 -17.62 -11.89
N GLY A 51 5.72 -16.41 -11.43
CA GLY A 51 4.84 -15.24 -11.55
C GLY A 51 3.53 -15.39 -10.74
N LEU A 52 3.54 -16.22 -9.70
CA LEU A 52 2.38 -16.48 -8.83
C LEU A 52 2.27 -15.48 -7.68
N LEU A 53 3.33 -14.74 -7.38
CA LEU A 53 3.24 -13.57 -6.52
C LEU A 53 2.56 -12.51 -7.39
N GLY A 54 1.28 -12.27 -7.13
CA GLY A 54 0.55 -11.17 -7.72
C GLY A 54 1.25 -9.84 -7.51
N GLU A 55 0.81 -8.80 -8.20
CA GLU A 55 1.27 -7.44 -7.92
C GLU A 55 1.19 -7.18 -6.42
N ARG A 56 2.26 -6.60 -5.87
CA ARG A 56 2.28 -6.27 -4.44
C ARG A 56 1.09 -5.38 -4.12
N PRO A 57 0.39 -5.62 -3.00
CA PRO A 57 -0.68 -4.73 -2.60
C PRO A 57 -0.18 -3.30 -2.62
N SER A 58 -0.80 -2.51 -3.46
CA SER A 58 -0.57 -1.08 -3.57
C SER A 58 -1.90 -0.39 -3.35
N TYR A 59 -1.90 0.63 -2.51
CA TYR A 59 -3.08 1.40 -2.17
C TYR A 59 -2.82 2.85 -2.49
N ASP A 60 -3.71 3.46 -3.27
CA ASP A 60 -3.74 4.91 -3.45
C ASP A 60 -4.68 5.48 -2.38
N LEU A 61 -4.11 6.25 -1.48
CA LEU A 61 -4.76 6.73 -0.27
C LEU A 61 -4.90 8.25 -0.33
N PRO A 62 -6.07 8.78 -0.73
CA PRO A 62 -6.38 10.19 -0.54
C PRO A 62 -6.47 10.55 0.94
N GLU A 63 -6.74 11.81 1.24
CA GLU A 63 -7.05 12.27 2.59
C GLU A 63 -8.15 11.41 3.21
N GLY A 64 -7.91 10.92 4.43
CA GLY A 64 -8.86 10.04 5.11
C GLY A 64 -8.25 9.23 6.23
N LYS A 65 -9.11 8.41 6.85
CA LYS A 65 -8.74 7.46 7.90
C LYS A 65 -9.02 6.05 7.42
N TYR A 66 -8.03 5.18 7.52
CA TYR A 66 -8.03 3.79 7.02
C TYR A 66 -7.79 2.83 8.18
N ILE A 67 -8.67 1.86 8.36
CA ILE A 67 -8.60 0.87 9.44
C ILE A 67 -7.77 -0.33 8.98
N ILE A 68 -6.71 -0.64 9.75
CA ILE A 68 -5.82 -1.76 9.43
C ILE A 68 -6.49 -3.08 9.79
N GLY A 69 -6.58 -3.95 8.81
CA GLY A 69 -7.32 -5.21 8.85
C GLY A 69 -8.70 -5.16 8.18
N GLN A 70 -9.19 -3.95 7.84
CA GLN A 70 -10.41 -3.76 7.05
C GLN A 70 -10.10 -3.14 5.69
N ASP A 71 -9.50 -1.95 5.67
CA ASP A 71 -9.20 -1.20 4.45
C ASP A 71 -7.81 -1.53 3.90
N ILE A 72 -6.85 -1.75 4.80
CA ILE A 72 -5.45 -2.06 4.48
C ILE A 72 -5.03 -3.29 5.28
N GLN A 73 -4.31 -4.21 4.64
CA GLN A 73 -3.76 -5.37 5.34
C GLN A 73 -2.64 -4.96 6.31
N PRO A 74 -2.48 -5.64 7.47
CA PRO A 74 -1.34 -5.43 8.35
C PRO A 74 -0.03 -5.77 7.63
N GLY A 75 1.04 -5.04 7.90
CA GLY A 75 2.33 -5.30 7.28
C GLY A 75 3.32 -4.13 7.37
N ASN A 76 4.47 -4.32 6.75
CA ASN A 76 5.46 -3.28 6.57
C ASN A 76 5.29 -2.66 5.20
N TYR A 77 5.23 -1.35 5.13
CA TYR A 77 4.96 -0.63 3.90
C TYR A 77 5.95 0.50 3.68
N THR A 78 6.16 0.83 2.40
CA THR A 78 6.71 2.11 1.99
C THR A 78 5.54 3.01 1.62
N LEU A 79 5.41 4.12 2.32
CA LEU A 79 4.41 5.15 2.07
C LEU A 79 5.09 6.33 1.40
N THR A 80 4.59 6.72 0.23
CA THR A 80 5.09 7.83 -0.58
C THR A 80 4.01 8.88 -0.74
N CYS A 81 4.30 10.12 -0.42
CA CYS A 81 3.39 11.23 -0.69
C CYS A 81 3.43 11.56 -2.20
N THR A 82 2.30 11.45 -2.87
CA THR A 82 2.18 11.71 -4.33
C THR A 82 1.62 13.09 -4.64
N ALA A 83 0.82 13.63 -3.73
CA ALA A 83 0.27 14.98 -3.83
C ALA A 83 0.09 15.57 -2.44
N THR A 84 0.37 16.87 -2.28
CA THR A 84 0.11 17.66 -1.08
C THR A 84 -1.03 18.63 -1.35
N ASP A 85 -1.71 19.09 -0.31
CA ASP A 85 -2.75 20.13 -0.45
C ASP A 85 -2.20 21.44 -1.01
N GLY A 86 -0.91 21.70 -0.81
CA GLY A 86 -0.24 22.82 -1.44
C GLY A 86 -0.42 22.85 -2.95
N GLN A 87 -0.53 21.67 -3.61
CA GLN A 87 -0.83 21.62 -5.05
C GLN A 87 -2.24 22.13 -5.38
N SER A 88 -3.21 21.88 -4.51
CA SER A 88 -4.59 22.41 -4.67
C SER A 88 -4.59 23.93 -4.58
N TYR A 89 -3.89 24.50 -3.59
CA TYR A 89 -3.70 25.95 -3.47
C TYR A 89 -2.90 26.51 -4.66
N GLY A 90 -1.80 25.85 -5.05
CA GLY A 90 -1.00 26.24 -6.21
C GLY A 90 -1.83 26.32 -7.49
N ASN A 91 -2.68 25.32 -7.76
CA ASN A 91 -3.57 25.29 -8.90
C ASN A 91 -4.64 26.40 -8.83
N ALA A 92 -5.17 26.69 -7.64
CA ALA A 92 -6.12 27.80 -7.44
C ALA A 92 -5.49 29.15 -7.76
N TYR A 93 -4.27 29.40 -7.29
CA TYR A 93 -3.55 30.64 -7.60
C TYR A 93 -3.16 30.73 -9.08
N ALA A 94 -2.74 29.63 -9.71
CA ALA A 94 -2.48 29.58 -11.15
C ALA A 94 -3.73 29.89 -11.98
N SER A 95 -4.89 29.38 -11.53
CA SER A 95 -6.18 29.69 -12.17
C SER A 95 -6.55 31.17 -12.05
N LEU A 96 -6.29 31.77 -10.89
CA LEU A 96 -6.44 33.23 -10.72
C LEU A 96 -5.48 33.99 -11.61
N GLY A 97 -4.21 33.55 -11.73
CA GLY A 97 -3.24 34.11 -12.66
C GLY A 97 -3.72 34.12 -14.11
N GLY A 98 -4.36 33.03 -14.54
CA GLY A 98 -4.99 32.94 -15.85
C GLY A 98 -6.17 33.88 -16.03
N LEU A 99 -6.96 34.11 -14.99
CA LEU A 99 -8.10 35.02 -15.00
C LEU A 99 -7.67 36.51 -15.07
N PHE A 100 -6.61 36.87 -14.32
CA PHE A 100 -6.10 38.25 -14.21
C PHE A 100 -4.99 38.57 -15.21
N GLY A 101 -4.36 37.54 -15.83
CA GLY A 101 -3.28 37.71 -16.80
C GLY A 101 -3.72 38.41 -18.12
N GLY A 102 -5.02 38.53 -18.37
CA GLY A 102 -5.58 39.31 -19.49
C GLY A 102 -5.97 40.76 -19.17
N LEU A 103 -5.81 41.16 -17.90
CA LEU A 103 -6.09 42.54 -17.47
C LEU A 103 -4.79 43.35 -17.59
N ASP A 104 -4.68 44.01 -18.75
CA ASP A 104 -3.57 44.94 -19.04
C ASP A 104 -3.80 46.23 -18.25
N THR A 105 -3.36 46.27 -17.00
CA THR A 105 -3.41 47.45 -16.15
C THR A 105 -1.98 47.88 -15.84
N ASP A 106 -1.50 48.88 -16.59
CA ASP A 106 -0.28 49.65 -16.35
C ASP A 106 1.04 48.85 -16.17
N GLY A 107 1.22 47.75 -16.93
CA GLY A 107 2.48 47.02 -17.00
C GLY A 107 2.76 46.11 -15.83
N ALA A 108 1.79 45.85 -14.96
CA ALA A 108 1.91 44.87 -13.88
C ALA A 108 1.50 43.45 -14.37
N ASP A 109 2.43 42.53 -14.47
CA ASP A 109 2.18 41.14 -14.83
C ASP A 109 1.62 40.36 -13.61
N TYR A 110 0.33 40.49 -13.38
CA TYR A 110 -0.38 39.75 -12.31
C TYR A 110 -0.39 38.25 -12.57
N GLY A 111 -0.33 37.82 -13.85
CA GLY A 111 -0.31 36.40 -14.20
C GLY A 111 0.93 35.68 -13.67
N SER A 112 2.11 36.22 -13.92
CA SER A 112 3.36 35.67 -13.39
C SER A 112 3.46 35.80 -11.88
N PHE A 113 2.91 36.85 -11.26
CA PHE A 113 2.85 36.98 -9.82
C PHE A 113 2.03 35.86 -9.17
N PHE A 114 0.82 35.60 -9.63
CA PHE A 114 -0.03 34.54 -9.08
C PHE A 114 0.52 33.13 -9.36
N ASN A 115 1.16 32.91 -10.51
CA ASN A 115 1.85 31.64 -10.79
C ASN A 115 3.04 31.42 -9.85
N SER A 116 3.83 32.45 -9.58
CA SER A 116 4.95 32.38 -8.61
C SER A 116 4.45 32.13 -7.21
N LEU A 117 3.37 32.81 -6.79
CA LEU A 117 2.75 32.61 -5.48
C LEU A 117 2.18 31.21 -5.34
N GLY A 118 1.54 30.67 -6.38
CA GLY A 118 1.04 29.31 -6.43
C GLY A 118 2.14 28.28 -6.27
N GLY A 119 3.28 28.46 -6.93
CA GLY A 119 4.46 27.62 -6.77
C GLY A 119 5.01 27.64 -5.34
N MET A 120 5.14 28.82 -4.73
CA MET A 120 5.59 28.95 -3.35
C MET A 120 4.62 28.27 -2.35
N MET A 121 3.31 28.41 -2.55
CA MET A 121 2.32 27.79 -1.66
C MET A 121 2.29 26.27 -1.80
N SER A 122 2.55 25.74 -2.98
CA SER A 122 2.68 24.31 -3.23
C SER A 122 3.78 23.64 -2.39
N ASP A 123 4.87 24.35 -2.12
CA ASP A 123 6.02 23.82 -1.37
C ASP A 123 5.88 23.98 0.15
N LEU A 124 4.91 24.78 0.61
CA LEU A 124 4.76 25.10 2.03
C LEU A 124 3.86 24.14 2.80
N VAL A 125 3.03 23.36 2.11
CA VAL A 125 2.06 22.47 2.75
C VAL A 125 2.53 21.03 2.63
N ASP A 126 2.88 20.46 3.78
CA ASP A 126 3.24 19.05 3.89
C ASP A 126 2.00 18.18 4.14
N THR A 127 2.04 16.95 3.68
CA THR A 127 1.05 15.92 4.04
C THR A 127 1.39 15.37 5.41
N THR A 128 0.46 15.43 6.35
CA THR A 128 0.64 14.79 7.66
C THR A 128 0.06 13.39 7.63
N VAL A 129 0.86 12.44 8.07
CA VAL A 129 0.50 11.02 8.18
C VAL A 129 0.65 10.57 9.61
N GLU A 130 -0.39 9.97 10.17
CA GLU A 130 -0.43 9.48 11.53
C GLU A 130 -0.85 8.03 11.60
N VAL A 131 -0.17 7.24 12.44
CA VAL A 131 -0.65 5.91 12.87
C VAL A 131 -1.33 6.08 14.20
N LEU A 132 -2.60 5.73 14.24
CA LEU A 132 -3.44 5.84 15.42
C LEU A 132 -3.65 4.46 16.03
N GLY A 133 -3.44 4.36 17.33
CA GLY A 133 -3.80 3.22 18.15
C GLY A 133 -5.23 3.32 18.69
N ASP A 134 -5.46 2.58 19.77
CA ASP A 134 -6.75 2.57 20.47
C ASP A 134 -7.15 3.98 20.91
N TYR A 135 -8.45 4.25 20.79
CA TYR A 135 -9.07 5.53 21.14
C TYR A 135 -8.51 6.74 20.39
N GLY A 136 -7.86 6.53 19.23
CA GLY A 136 -7.28 7.61 18.43
C GLY A 136 -5.96 8.16 18.97
N THR A 137 -5.28 7.44 19.83
CA THR A 137 -3.96 7.81 20.34
C THR A 137 -2.93 7.79 19.20
N VAL A 138 -2.21 8.89 18.98
CA VAL A 138 -1.17 8.97 17.96
C VAL A 138 0.04 8.14 18.40
N LEU A 139 0.31 7.05 17.69
CA LEU A 139 1.47 6.18 17.91
C LEU A 139 2.69 6.67 17.15
N LYS A 140 2.50 7.14 15.91
CA LYS A 140 3.53 7.72 15.05
C LYS A 140 2.92 8.85 14.25
N SER A 141 3.70 9.88 13.98
CA SER A 141 3.35 10.98 13.09
C SER A 141 4.54 11.36 12.22
N ALA A 142 4.29 11.69 10.97
CA ALA A 142 5.28 12.18 10.02
C ALA A 142 4.66 13.25 9.12
N SER A 143 5.47 14.26 8.78
CA SER A 143 5.14 15.27 7.78
C SER A 143 5.94 14.98 6.53
N LEU A 144 5.28 14.84 5.39
CA LEU A 144 5.86 14.43 4.12
C LEU A 144 5.65 15.49 3.06
N LYS A 145 6.73 15.84 2.38
CA LYS A 145 6.67 16.61 1.14
C LYS A 145 6.30 15.70 -0.02
N LYS A 146 5.88 16.30 -1.12
CA LYS A 146 5.67 15.58 -2.36
C LYS A 146 6.91 14.75 -2.72
N ASP A 147 6.69 13.53 -3.20
CA ASP A 147 7.68 12.52 -3.59
C ASP A 147 8.59 12.03 -2.45
N GLN A 148 8.32 12.43 -1.22
CA GLN A 148 9.01 11.90 -0.04
C GLN A 148 8.38 10.58 0.40
N SER A 149 9.24 9.62 0.81
CA SER A 149 8.82 8.28 1.24
C SER A 149 9.32 7.98 2.64
N ILE A 150 8.51 7.23 3.39
CA ILE A 150 8.88 6.67 4.71
C ILE A 150 8.51 5.18 4.77
N GLN A 151 9.21 4.45 5.62
CA GLN A 151 8.82 3.09 5.99
C GLN A 151 7.94 3.12 7.23
N ILE A 152 6.83 2.37 7.16
CA ILE A 152 5.82 2.33 8.20
C ILE A 152 5.37 0.89 8.45
N THR A 153 5.24 0.52 9.71
CA THR A 153 4.63 -0.75 10.12
C THR A 153 3.19 -0.48 10.54
N LEU A 154 2.26 -1.20 9.94
CA LEU A 154 0.84 -1.12 10.22
C LEU A 154 0.40 -2.41 10.90
N GLU A 155 -0.07 -2.30 12.14
CA GLU A 155 -0.50 -3.41 12.97
C GLU A 155 -2.03 -3.57 12.93
N LEU A 156 -2.51 -4.80 13.07
CA LEU A 156 -3.94 -5.09 13.12
C LEU A 156 -4.63 -4.27 14.23
N GLY A 157 -5.76 -3.65 13.92
CA GLY A 157 -6.53 -2.85 14.86
C GLY A 157 -6.08 -1.40 14.99
N THR A 158 -4.94 -1.01 14.39
CA THR A 158 -4.54 0.40 14.29
C THR A 158 -5.26 1.09 13.13
N ALA A 159 -5.12 2.41 13.01
CA ALA A 159 -5.59 3.14 11.84
C ALA A 159 -4.47 4.02 11.27
N LEU A 160 -4.46 4.18 9.96
CA LEU A 160 -3.63 5.14 9.24
C LEU A 160 -4.49 6.34 8.91
N GLN A 161 -4.07 7.53 9.33
CA GLN A 161 -4.74 8.79 9.00
C GLN A 161 -3.83 9.63 8.11
N ILE A 162 -4.36 10.08 7.00
CA ILE A 162 -3.72 11.03 6.08
C ILE A 162 -4.52 12.32 6.19
N THR A 163 -3.85 13.37 6.66
CA THR A 163 -4.42 14.71 6.77
C THR A 163 -3.76 15.54 5.71
N SER A 164 -4.52 15.94 4.74
CA SER A 164 -4.10 16.67 3.54
C SER A 164 -3.25 15.85 2.54
N GLY A 165 -3.63 15.92 1.28
CA GLY A 165 -2.92 15.32 0.17
C GLY A 165 -3.28 13.87 -0.15
N THR A 166 -2.41 13.21 -0.90
CA THR A 166 -2.57 11.81 -1.35
C THR A 166 -1.26 11.07 -1.19
N CYS A 167 -1.34 9.84 -0.73
CA CYS A 167 -0.19 8.96 -0.58
C CYS A 167 -0.40 7.64 -1.32
N THR A 168 0.67 7.04 -1.80
CA THR A 168 0.68 5.65 -2.27
C THR A 168 1.39 4.79 -1.23
N LEU A 169 0.76 3.68 -0.86
CA LEU A 169 1.26 2.71 0.11
C LEU A 169 1.58 1.42 -0.62
N VAL A 170 2.83 0.97 -0.60
CA VAL A 170 3.30 -0.26 -1.26
C VAL A 170 3.90 -1.19 -0.22
N LEU A 171 3.51 -2.47 -0.22
CA LEU A 171 4.06 -3.47 0.69
C LEU A 171 5.58 -3.56 0.52
N ALA A 172 6.32 -3.37 1.62
CA ALA A 172 7.79 -3.47 1.64
C ALA A 172 8.26 -4.93 1.51
N ASN A 173 9.48 -5.11 1.03
CA ASN A 173 10.10 -6.44 0.92
C ASN A 173 10.52 -7.00 2.28
#